data_ab753cb916a13e42bb4162cb0e52495d
#
_entry.id   ab753cb916a13e42bb4162cb0e52495d
#
_cell.length_a   1.000
_cell.length_b   1.000
_cell.length_c   1.000
_cell.angle_alpha   90.00
_cell.angle_beta   90.00
_cell.angle_gamma   90.00
#
_symmetry.space_group_name_H-M   'P 1'
#
loop_
_entity.id
_entity.type
_entity.pdbx_description
1 polymer ?
#
loop_
_entity_poly.entity_id
_entity_poly.type
_entity_poly.pdbx_seq_one_letter_code
_entity_poly.pdbx_strand_id
1 'polypeptide(L)'
;VLGLGRSGLATAAALLAGGAEPLLWDDSPEARAQAEAEGFALTDLTRHAALEGVACLVTSPGIPHLFPVPNPIIARALELGIPVDNDIGLFFQSAADDTWAEMETPPKVIAVTGSNGKSTTTALIHHILAEAGRPTQMAGNIGKGVLSIDPAQDGEVIVLELSSYQTELARALT
;
A
#
# COMPACT_ATOMS: atom_id res chain seq x y z
N VAL A 1 -10.59 -3.75 -1.33
CA VAL A 1 -9.34 -4.05 -0.61
C VAL A 1 -9.43 -5.48 -0.08
N LEU A 2 -8.45 -6.30 -0.38
CA LEU A 2 -8.34 -7.67 0.07
C LEU A 2 -7.20 -7.80 1.09
N GLY A 3 -7.54 -8.27 2.30
CA GLY A 3 -6.66 -8.29 3.46
C GLY A 3 -6.82 -7.05 4.32
N LEU A 4 -7.23 -7.23 5.58
CA LEU A 4 -7.57 -6.16 6.52
C LEU A 4 -6.60 -6.10 7.71
N GLY A 5 -5.36 -6.51 7.48
CA GLY A 5 -4.28 -6.20 8.39
C GLY A 5 -3.91 -4.70 8.36
N ARG A 6 -2.83 -4.33 9.04
CA ARG A 6 -2.40 -2.92 9.18
C ARG A 6 -2.34 -2.16 7.83
N SER A 7 -1.74 -2.74 6.79
CA SER A 7 -1.67 -2.13 5.46
C SER A 7 -3.05 -1.98 4.81
N GLY A 8 -3.89 -3.02 4.91
CA GLY A 8 -5.22 -3.00 4.29
C GLY A 8 -6.15 -1.97 4.92
N LEU A 9 -6.15 -1.85 6.25
CA LEU A 9 -6.94 -0.82 6.94
C LEU A 9 -6.43 0.59 6.63
N ALA A 10 -5.11 0.79 6.57
CA ALA A 10 -4.52 2.05 6.14
C ALA A 10 -4.90 2.41 4.69
N THR A 11 -4.89 1.40 3.80
CA THR A 11 -5.36 1.55 2.41
C THR A 11 -6.84 1.93 2.35
N ALA A 12 -7.69 1.26 3.12
CA ALA A 12 -9.11 1.57 3.17
C ALA A 12 -9.37 3.01 3.63
N ALA A 13 -8.67 3.43 4.69
CA ALA A 13 -8.78 4.80 5.21
C ALA A 13 -8.31 5.85 4.19
N ALA A 14 -7.19 5.60 3.50
CA ALA A 14 -6.67 6.49 2.46
C ALA A 14 -7.62 6.60 1.26
N LEU A 15 -8.18 5.48 0.81
CA LEU A 15 -9.17 5.46 -0.28
C LEU A 15 -10.44 6.24 0.09
N LEU A 16 -10.96 6.05 1.31
CA LEU A 16 -12.10 6.83 1.81
C LEU A 16 -11.79 8.33 1.86
N ALA A 17 -10.62 8.70 2.37
CA ALA A 17 -10.18 10.10 2.41
C ALA A 17 -10.05 10.72 1.00
N GLY A 18 -9.67 9.91 0.00
CA GLY A 18 -9.63 10.29 -1.40
C GLY A 18 -10.99 10.26 -2.12
N GLY A 19 -12.10 10.00 -1.40
CA GLY A 19 -13.45 9.99 -1.96
C GLY A 19 -13.83 8.71 -2.72
N ALA A 20 -13.04 7.65 -2.61
CA ALA A 20 -13.40 6.35 -3.16
C ALA A 20 -14.38 5.58 -2.24
N GLU A 21 -15.06 4.58 -2.78
CA GLU A 21 -15.93 3.67 -2.06
C GLU A 21 -15.25 2.28 -1.97
N PRO A 22 -14.39 2.03 -0.98
CA PRO A 22 -13.67 0.77 -0.88
C PRO A 22 -14.58 -0.37 -0.43
N LEU A 23 -14.57 -1.47 -1.19
CA LEU A 23 -15.14 -2.75 -0.77
C LEU A 23 -14.07 -3.54 -0.03
N LEU A 24 -14.35 -3.95 1.23
CA LEU A 24 -13.36 -4.50 2.14
C LEU A 24 -13.64 -5.97 2.45
N TRP A 25 -12.61 -6.81 2.38
CA TRP A 25 -12.71 -8.22 2.71
C TRP A 25 -11.40 -8.79 3.24
N ASP A 26 -11.53 -9.74 4.16
CA ASP A 26 -10.44 -10.61 4.61
C ASP A 26 -10.98 -12.03 4.82
N ASP A 27 -10.18 -13.04 4.57
CA ASP A 27 -10.57 -14.43 4.79
C ASP A 27 -10.60 -14.78 6.29
N SER A 28 -9.83 -14.05 7.15
CA SER A 28 -9.86 -14.19 8.61
C SER A 28 -11.11 -13.54 9.22
N PRO A 29 -11.94 -14.30 9.96
CA PRO A 29 -13.06 -13.73 10.71
C PRO A 29 -12.62 -12.69 11.75
N GLU A 30 -11.46 -12.88 12.36
CA GLU A 30 -10.91 -11.97 13.36
C GLU A 30 -10.54 -10.63 12.75
N ALA A 31 -9.90 -10.63 11.57
CA ALA A 31 -9.56 -9.40 10.85
C ALA A 31 -10.82 -8.64 10.41
N ARG A 32 -11.85 -9.37 9.98
CA ARG A 32 -13.15 -8.77 9.66
C ARG A 32 -13.81 -8.13 10.88
N ALA A 33 -13.86 -8.84 12.02
CA ALA A 33 -14.44 -8.31 13.26
C ALA A 33 -13.68 -7.07 13.76
N GLN A 34 -12.36 -7.04 13.62
CA GLN A 34 -11.56 -5.87 13.95
C GLN A 34 -11.92 -4.68 13.03
N ALA A 35 -12.00 -4.88 11.73
CA ALA A 35 -12.35 -3.83 10.78
C ALA A 35 -13.74 -3.26 11.05
N GLU A 36 -14.73 -4.10 11.36
CA GLU A 36 -16.07 -3.67 11.77
C GLU A 36 -16.04 -2.85 13.08
N ALA A 37 -15.25 -3.28 14.06
CA ALA A 37 -15.07 -2.52 15.32
C ALA A 37 -14.42 -1.15 15.11
N GLU A 38 -13.61 -0.99 14.06
CA GLU A 38 -13.03 0.28 13.63
C GLU A 38 -13.98 1.11 12.75
N GLY A 39 -15.20 0.62 12.50
CA GLY A 39 -16.26 1.33 11.78
C GLY A 39 -16.26 1.10 10.26
N PHE A 40 -15.50 0.14 9.75
CA PHE A 40 -15.50 -0.19 8.32
C PHE A 40 -16.67 -1.13 7.97
N ALA A 41 -17.32 -0.84 6.84
CA ALA A 41 -18.30 -1.75 6.25
C ALA A 41 -17.60 -2.84 5.43
N LEU A 42 -18.05 -4.09 5.58
CA LEU A 42 -17.49 -5.22 4.85
C LEU A 42 -18.37 -5.62 3.66
N THR A 43 -17.73 -6.12 2.62
CA THR A 43 -18.39 -6.70 1.44
C THR A 43 -17.78 -8.05 1.15
N ASP A 44 -18.60 -9.09 1.11
CA ASP A 44 -18.15 -10.45 0.81
C ASP A 44 -17.67 -10.57 -0.65
N LEU A 45 -16.36 -10.39 -0.85
CA LEU A 45 -15.71 -10.48 -2.17
C LEU A 45 -15.63 -11.90 -2.71
N THR A 46 -16.02 -12.92 -1.95
CA THR A 46 -16.10 -14.30 -2.46
C THR A 46 -17.30 -14.48 -3.43
N ARG A 47 -18.28 -13.58 -3.36
CA ARG A 47 -19.44 -13.59 -4.23
C ARG A 47 -19.12 -13.10 -5.63
N HIS A 48 -19.68 -13.77 -6.63
CA HIS A 48 -19.41 -13.44 -8.03
C HIS A 48 -19.72 -11.99 -8.41
N ALA A 49 -20.84 -11.47 -7.98
CA ALA A 49 -21.27 -10.10 -8.28
C ALA A 49 -20.50 -9.01 -7.54
N ALA A 50 -19.76 -9.36 -6.49
CA ALA A 50 -19.07 -8.35 -5.66
C ALA A 50 -17.91 -7.65 -6.37
N LEU A 51 -17.38 -8.21 -7.46
CA LEU A 51 -16.33 -7.61 -8.27
C LEU A 51 -16.85 -6.85 -9.49
N GLU A 52 -18.17 -6.86 -9.74
CA GLU A 52 -18.76 -6.10 -10.85
C GLU A 52 -18.59 -4.59 -10.63
N GLY A 53 -18.02 -3.90 -11.61
CA GLY A 53 -17.77 -2.45 -11.54
C GLY A 53 -16.59 -2.03 -10.65
N VAL A 54 -15.84 -2.99 -10.10
CA VAL A 54 -14.61 -2.68 -9.34
C VAL A 54 -13.54 -2.18 -10.30
N ALA A 55 -13.00 -0.99 -10.01
CA ALA A 55 -11.97 -0.36 -10.84
C ALA A 55 -10.57 -0.96 -10.62
N CYS A 56 -10.26 -1.39 -9.39
CA CYS A 56 -8.97 -1.98 -9.03
C CYS A 56 -9.12 -2.85 -7.78
N LEU A 57 -8.44 -3.98 -7.72
CA LEU A 57 -8.30 -4.81 -6.53
C LEU A 57 -6.97 -4.51 -5.84
N VAL A 58 -7.02 -3.92 -4.65
CA VAL A 58 -5.83 -3.68 -3.83
C VAL A 58 -5.66 -4.81 -2.84
N THR A 59 -4.51 -5.49 -2.84
CA THR A 59 -4.24 -6.63 -1.97
C THR A 59 -3.13 -6.35 -0.95
N SER A 60 -3.30 -6.88 0.25
CA SER A 60 -2.26 -6.85 1.27
C SER A 60 -1.05 -7.72 0.90
N PRO A 61 0.19 -7.35 1.29
CA PRO A 61 1.42 -8.04 0.88
C PRO A 61 1.49 -9.52 1.25
N GLY A 62 0.76 -9.96 2.28
CA GLY A 62 0.75 -11.36 2.73
C GLY A 62 -0.16 -12.29 1.93
N ILE A 63 -0.95 -11.77 0.99
CA ILE A 63 -1.90 -12.56 0.23
C ILE A 63 -1.25 -12.99 -1.09
N PRO A 64 -1.17 -14.30 -1.40
CA PRO A 64 -0.58 -14.77 -2.64
C PRO A 64 -1.36 -14.27 -3.86
N HIS A 65 -0.66 -13.57 -4.76
CA HIS A 65 -1.30 -13.05 -5.98
C HIS A 65 -0.94 -13.87 -7.23
N LEU A 66 0.19 -14.61 -7.23
CA LEU A 66 0.58 -15.51 -8.30
C LEU A 66 1.02 -16.89 -7.77
N PHE A 67 1.94 -16.93 -6.82
CA PHE A 67 2.56 -18.16 -6.33
C PHE A 67 2.35 -18.36 -4.83
N PRO A 68 2.29 -19.63 -4.32
CA PRO A 68 2.26 -20.87 -5.11
C PRO A 68 0.93 -21.10 -5.84
N VAL A 69 -0.17 -20.54 -5.34
CA VAL A 69 -1.50 -20.53 -5.94
C VAL A 69 -2.13 -19.19 -5.60
N PRO A 70 -2.63 -18.42 -6.58
CA PRO A 70 -3.26 -17.15 -6.31
C PRO A 70 -4.51 -17.31 -5.43
N ASN A 71 -4.76 -16.35 -4.57
CA ASN A 71 -6.03 -16.27 -3.84
C ASN A 71 -7.19 -16.26 -4.87
N PRO A 72 -8.28 -17.02 -4.63
CA PRO A 72 -9.39 -17.13 -5.59
C PRO A 72 -10.02 -15.79 -6.00
N ILE A 73 -10.07 -14.81 -5.09
CA ILE A 73 -10.58 -13.47 -5.37
C ILE A 73 -9.65 -12.74 -6.35
N ILE A 74 -8.33 -12.87 -6.17
CA ILE A 74 -7.32 -12.28 -7.06
C ILE A 74 -7.38 -12.94 -8.45
N ALA A 75 -7.40 -14.28 -8.49
CA ALA A 75 -7.49 -15.02 -9.75
C ALA A 75 -8.70 -14.55 -10.56
N ARG A 76 -9.84 -14.41 -9.89
CA ARG A 76 -11.05 -13.94 -10.50
C ARG A 76 -10.99 -12.48 -10.96
N ALA A 77 -10.41 -11.58 -10.18
CA ALA A 77 -10.20 -10.19 -10.60
C ALA A 77 -9.39 -10.13 -11.90
N LEU A 78 -8.34 -10.95 -12.00
CA LEU A 78 -7.52 -11.05 -13.20
C LEU A 78 -8.32 -11.60 -14.40
N GLU A 79 -9.17 -12.62 -14.21
CA GLU A 79 -10.08 -13.15 -15.24
C GLU A 79 -11.06 -12.09 -15.75
N LEU A 80 -11.53 -11.22 -14.89
CA LEU A 80 -12.41 -10.09 -15.23
C LEU A 80 -11.66 -8.88 -15.81
N GLY A 81 -10.33 -8.95 -15.93
CA GLY A 81 -9.52 -7.83 -16.40
C GLY A 81 -9.39 -6.68 -15.40
N ILE A 82 -9.71 -6.92 -14.13
CA ILE A 82 -9.57 -5.93 -13.06
C ILE A 82 -8.09 -5.84 -12.68
N PRO A 83 -7.47 -4.66 -12.74
CA PRO A 83 -6.10 -4.45 -12.28
C PRO A 83 -5.94 -4.87 -10.81
N VAL A 84 -4.84 -5.57 -10.51
CA VAL A 84 -4.47 -5.91 -9.13
C VAL A 84 -3.25 -5.10 -8.75
N ASP A 85 -3.32 -4.42 -7.63
CA ASP A 85 -2.27 -3.55 -7.09
C ASP A 85 -2.11 -3.76 -5.58
N ASN A 86 -1.20 -3.01 -4.97
CA ASN A 86 -0.97 -2.99 -3.52
C ASN A 86 -0.84 -1.55 -2.99
N ASP A 87 -0.61 -1.41 -1.70
CA ASP A 87 -0.42 -0.14 -1.02
C ASP A 87 0.73 0.70 -1.60
N ILE A 88 1.80 0.05 -2.05
CA ILE A 88 2.96 0.71 -2.68
C ILE A 88 2.61 1.27 -4.05
N GLY A 89 1.89 0.50 -4.88
CA GLY A 89 1.43 0.98 -6.18
C GLY A 89 0.51 2.19 -6.04
N LEU A 90 -0.45 2.14 -5.11
CA LEU A 90 -1.31 3.29 -4.82
C LEU A 90 -0.52 4.51 -4.33
N PHE A 91 0.48 4.32 -3.47
CA PHE A 91 1.35 5.39 -3.02
C PHE A 91 2.05 6.08 -4.19
N PHE A 92 2.69 5.33 -5.09
CA PHE A 92 3.36 5.90 -6.25
C PHE A 92 2.40 6.59 -7.23
N GLN A 93 1.19 6.05 -7.39
CA GLN A 93 0.16 6.71 -8.19
C GLN A 93 -0.28 8.04 -7.56
N SER A 94 -0.42 8.12 -6.24
CA SER A 94 -0.78 9.35 -5.53
C SER A 94 0.39 10.34 -5.45
N ALA A 95 1.63 9.85 -5.34
CA ALA A 95 2.83 10.68 -5.32
C ALA A 95 3.18 11.28 -6.70
N ALA A 96 2.66 10.67 -7.77
CA ALA A 96 2.80 11.19 -9.14
C ALA A 96 1.79 12.30 -9.47
N ASP A 97 1.00 12.76 -8.48
CA ASP A 97 0.09 13.86 -8.68
C ASP A 97 0.86 15.21 -8.79
N ASP A 98 0.17 16.23 -9.28
CA ASP A 98 0.76 17.54 -9.58
C ASP A 98 1.31 18.24 -8.32
N THR A 99 0.90 17.85 -7.09
CA THR A 99 1.33 18.51 -5.85
C THR A 99 2.83 18.40 -5.61
N TRP A 100 3.45 17.25 -5.89
CA TRP A 100 4.91 17.11 -5.77
C TRP A 100 5.66 17.87 -6.87
N ALA A 101 5.08 17.92 -8.08
CA ALA A 101 5.68 18.63 -9.21
C ALA A 101 5.67 20.16 -9.02
N GLU A 102 4.73 20.69 -8.23
CA GLU A 102 4.61 22.11 -7.91
C GLU A 102 5.56 22.57 -6.78
N MET A 103 6.20 21.64 -6.07
CA MET A 103 7.15 21.97 -5.00
C MET A 103 8.47 22.52 -5.58
N GLU A 104 9.12 23.43 -4.87
CA GLU A 104 10.42 23.99 -5.29
C GLU A 104 11.48 22.89 -5.38
N THR A 105 11.46 21.95 -4.44
CA THR A 105 12.31 20.76 -4.43
C THR A 105 11.41 19.52 -4.23
N PRO A 106 11.01 18.82 -5.29
CA PRO A 106 10.15 17.66 -5.17
C PRO A 106 10.70 16.61 -4.21
N PRO A 107 9.83 15.96 -3.42
CA PRO A 107 10.23 14.87 -2.54
C PRO A 107 10.91 13.73 -3.30
N LYS A 108 11.80 13.02 -2.61
CA LYS A 108 12.51 11.85 -3.17
C LYS A 108 12.13 10.59 -2.41
N VAL A 109 12.02 9.49 -3.13
CA VAL A 109 11.75 8.19 -2.52
C VAL A 109 13.00 7.30 -2.65
N ILE A 110 13.44 6.74 -1.52
CA ILE A 110 14.47 5.71 -1.48
C ILE A 110 13.79 4.40 -1.10
N ALA A 111 13.70 3.46 -2.04
CA ALA A 111 13.13 2.15 -1.80
C ALA A 111 14.24 1.13 -1.47
N VAL A 112 14.09 0.42 -0.36
CA VAL A 112 15.03 -0.60 0.12
C VAL A 112 14.33 -1.96 0.09
N THR A 113 14.87 -2.89 -0.70
CA THR A 113 14.43 -4.28 -0.74
C THR A 113 15.62 -5.23 -0.70
N GLY A 114 15.37 -6.53 -0.64
CA GLY A 114 16.39 -7.57 -0.61
C GLY A 114 16.04 -8.72 0.33
N SER A 115 16.84 -9.78 0.36
CA SER A 115 16.59 -10.94 1.19
C SER A 115 16.82 -10.68 2.68
N ASN A 116 17.92 -9.99 3.03
CA ASN A 116 18.32 -9.68 4.42
C ASN A 116 18.73 -8.21 4.56
N GLY A 117 18.71 -7.69 5.78
CA GLY A 117 19.21 -6.37 6.14
C GLY A 117 18.32 -5.20 5.73
N LYS A 118 17.15 -5.41 5.11
CA LYS A 118 16.25 -4.34 4.68
C LYS A 118 15.95 -3.34 5.80
N SER A 119 15.40 -3.84 6.92
CA SER A 119 14.99 -2.98 8.04
C SER A 119 16.14 -2.19 8.62
N THR A 120 17.30 -2.82 8.78
CA THR A 120 18.52 -2.15 9.27
C THR A 120 18.99 -1.06 8.30
N THR A 121 19.01 -1.37 7.01
CA THR A 121 19.43 -0.41 5.97
C THR A 121 18.45 0.76 5.88
N THR A 122 17.15 0.50 5.87
CA THR A 122 16.10 1.53 5.86
C THR A 122 16.22 2.46 7.08
N ALA A 123 16.33 1.88 8.28
CA ALA A 123 16.47 2.64 9.51
C ALA A 123 17.78 3.45 9.53
N LEU A 124 18.88 2.90 9.01
CA LEU A 124 20.18 3.59 8.93
C LEU A 124 20.12 4.78 7.96
N ILE A 125 19.54 4.60 6.77
CA ILE A 125 19.37 5.69 5.80
C ILE A 125 18.53 6.81 6.42
N HIS A 126 17.38 6.48 7.00
CA HIS A 126 16.51 7.43 7.67
C HIS A 126 17.25 8.18 8.78
N HIS A 127 18.01 7.47 9.64
CA HIS A 127 18.80 8.08 10.71
C HIS A 127 19.86 9.06 10.16
N ILE A 128 20.61 8.68 9.13
CA ILE A 128 21.63 9.54 8.52
C ILE A 128 21.00 10.83 7.97
N LEU A 129 19.84 10.71 7.29
CA LEU A 129 19.14 11.87 6.74
C LEU A 129 18.63 12.79 7.86
N ALA A 130 18.06 12.24 8.93
CA ALA A 130 17.58 12.99 10.07
C ALA A 130 18.74 13.72 10.80
N GLU A 131 19.86 13.04 11.05
CA GLU A 131 21.06 13.65 11.66
C GLU A 131 21.69 14.73 10.77
N ALA A 132 21.53 14.61 9.45
CA ALA A 132 21.94 15.63 8.50
C ALA A 132 20.95 16.82 8.41
N GLY A 133 19.90 16.85 9.23
CA GLY A 133 18.88 17.89 9.24
C GLY A 133 17.96 17.88 8.01
N ARG A 134 17.87 16.78 7.30
CA ARG A 134 16.96 16.65 6.13
C ARG A 134 15.58 16.21 6.60
N PRO A 135 14.49 16.84 6.13
CA PRO A 135 13.15 16.32 6.32
C PRO A 135 13.08 14.88 5.79
N THR A 136 12.62 13.94 6.61
CA THR A 136 12.56 12.53 6.21
C THR A 136 11.49 11.76 6.95
N GLN A 137 10.82 10.84 6.26
CA GLN A 137 9.88 9.88 6.82
C GLN A 137 10.32 8.46 6.48
N MET A 138 9.96 7.51 7.33
CA MET A 138 10.21 6.08 7.12
C MET A 138 8.89 5.32 7.10
N ALA A 139 8.68 4.51 6.06
CA ALA A 139 7.43 3.79 5.86
C ALA A 139 7.60 2.43 5.16
N GLY A 140 6.50 1.72 5.00
CA GLY A 140 6.45 0.40 4.36
C GLY A 140 6.34 -0.73 5.37
N ASN A 141 7.19 -1.76 5.26
CA ASN A 141 7.18 -2.89 6.20
C ASN A 141 7.63 -2.51 7.63
N ILE A 142 8.39 -1.43 7.77
CA ILE A 142 8.74 -0.84 9.06
C ILE A 142 8.28 0.62 9.11
N GLY A 143 8.15 1.17 10.30
CA GLY A 143 7.64 2.52 10.49
C GLY A 143 6.13 2.61 10.27
N LYS A 144 5.69 3.66 9.59
CA LYS A 144 4.28 3.87 9.22
C LYS A 144 3.90 3.02 7.99
N GLY A 145 2.62 2.68 7.84
CA GLY A 145 2.10 2.19 6.55
C GLY A 145 2.33 3.27 5.48
N VAL A 146 2.66 2.88 4.26
CA VAL A 146 3.02 3.84 3.21
C VAL A 146 1.92 4.85 2.90
N LEU A 147 0.65 4.44 3.01
CA LEU A 147 -0.51 5.32 2.83
C LEU A 147 -0.94 6.06 4.12
N SER A 148 -0.16 5.93 5.21
CA SER A 148 -0.39 6.61 6.50
C SER A 148 0.73 7.60 6.84
N ILE A 149 1.63 7.89 5.91
CA ILE A 149 2.65 8.93 6.11
C ILE A 149 2.00 10.31 6.10
N ASP A 150 2.67 11.26 6.74
CA ASP A 150 2.23 12.65 6.67
C ASP A 150 2.43 13.20 5.25
N PRO A 151 1.67 14.23 4.83
CA PRO A 151 1.89 14.88 3.55
C PRO A 151 3.36 15.27 3.39
N ALA A 152 3.94 14.94 2.23
CA ALA A 152 5.35 15.19 1.98
C ALA A 152 5.66 16.70 1.99
N GLN A 153 6.82 17.05 2.53
CA GLN A 153 7.32 18.42 2.58
C GLN A 153 8.31 18.68 1.44
N ASP A 154 8.55 19.96 1.16
CA ASP A 154 9.53 20.38 0.17
C ASP A 154 10.93 19.82 0.47
N GLY A 155 11.55 19.15 -0.49
CA GLY A 155 12.87 18.52 -0.36
C GLY A 155 12.94 17.31 0.59
N GLU A 156 11.80 16.78 1.04
CA GLU A 156 11.75 15.61 1.91
C GLU A 156 12.25 14.33 1.23
N VAL A 157 12.81 13.43 2.03
CA VAL A 157 13.22 12.11 1.58
C VAL A 157 12.39 11.05 2.30
N ILE A 158 11.58 10.31 1.56
CA ILE A 158 10.77 9.20 2.05
C ILE A 158 11.55 7.90 1.88
N VAL A 159 11.85 7.20 2.97
CA VAL A 159 12.61 5.94 2.96
C VAL A 159 11.65 4.77 3.15
N LEU A 160 11.49 3.95 2.12
CA LEU A 160 10.54 2.84 2.10
C LEU A 160 11.23 1.49 2.24
N GLU A 161 10.80 0.67 3.22
CA GLU A 161 11.12 -0.76 3.21
C GLU A 161 10.07 -1.53 2.41
N LEU A 162 10.51 -2.22 1.36
CA LEU A 162 9.64 -3.03 0.52
C LEU A 162 9.93 -4.52 0.69
N SER A 163 8.86 -5.32 0.80
CA SER A 163 8.96 -6.77 0.66
C SER A 163 9.07 -7.17 -0.82
N SER A 164 9.56 -8.39 -1.08
CA SER A 164 9.54 -8.94 -2.44
C SER A 164 8.13 -9.04 -3.04
N TYR A 165 7.13 -9.33 -2.21
CA TYR A 165 5.73 -9.36 -2.64
C TYR A 165 5.20 -7.98 -3.05
N GLN A 166 5.62 -6.92 -2.37
CA GLN A 166 5.23 -5.55 -2.73
C GLN A 166 5.89 -5.09 -4.04
N THR A 167 7.15 -5.46 -4.26
CA THR A 167 7.87 -5.07 -5.50
C THR A 167 7.32 -5.77 -6.74
N GLU A 168 6.74 -6.96 -6.61
CA GLU A 168 6.19 -7.72 -7.74
C GLU A 168 4.94 -7.06 -8.35
N LEU A 169 4.13 -6.36 -7.57
CA LEU A 169 2.95 -5.62 -8.02
C LEU A 169 3.23 -4.13 -8.31
N ALA A 170 4.36 -3.60 -7.87
CA ALA A 170 4.69 -2.18 -8.05
C ALA A 170 5.01 -1.88 -9.53
N ARG A 171 3.99 -1.47 -10.28
CA ARG A 171 4.07 -1.18 -11.72
C ARG A 171 4.44 0.27 -12.05
N ALA A 172 4.33 1.17 -11.10
CA ALA A 172 4.47 2.61 -11.27
C ALA A 172 5.75 3.19 -10.64
N LEU A 173 6.86 2.45 -10.69
CA LEU A 173 8.15 2.92 -10.19
C LEU A 173 8.94 3.80 -11.20
N THR A 174 8.31 4.18 -12.31
CA THR A 174 8.94 5.00 -13.36
C THR A 174 8.21 6.31 -13.54
#